data_300ca33652deba8a869ee87e3298a99a
#
_entry.id   300ca33652deba8a869ee87e3298a99a
#
_cell.length_a   1.000
_cell.length_b   1.000
_cell.length_c   1.000
_cell.angle_alpha   90.00
_cell.angle_beta   90.00
_cell.angle_gamma   90.00
#
_symmetry.space_group_name_H-M   'P 1'
#
loop_
_entity.id
_entity.type
_entity.pdbx_description
1 polymer ?
#
loop_
_entity_poly.entity_id
_entity_poly.type
_entity_poly.pdbx_seq_one_letter_code
_entity_poly.pdbx_strand_id
1 'polypeptide(L)'
;MNIFVRNSLFSGLFSFLVSGAFAGNIEYHLNKSANPTDDERDAYAHIEAAMDSAVFLYNKYSDLSKHIEVYYSTGVPTAEASSNGDLRFGKDRNYMFVGTAMHEMAHTLGMGTTSAYQSMMSGGVFKGEKAQALIKEIDGADAVLKGDSQHFWPYGLNYRSEVKSEQDLINHVKIVNAMYQDIFKEAFYKNVKFKSAVGPDFKCMGMTSDNALQLMACDNKATEIKLYSVGENPVAYRVEFGKRVLDVPNESTSAGVTLGTYYWNGGDHQKFVLEGAPVNMVNAFYLKNLKSSLYLEATGDKVVQNRKESKDAFVWQMVELKDQTDTTEKPVSIAKRKVQSKELNESMPSRLFDALGRAAGQIRRGFSSRILKRD
;
A
#
# COMPACT_ATOMS: atom_id res chain seq x y z
N MET A 1 49.84 -0.52 -43.26
CA MET A 1 49.01 -1.68 -42.88
C MET A 1 48.52 -1.41 -41.43
N ASN A 2 47.44 -0.65 -41.31
CA ASN A 2 46.91 -0.19 -40.03
C ASN A 2 45.67 -1.02 -39.69
N ILE A 3 45.78 -1.80 -38.62
CA ILE A 3 44.68 -2.63 -38.08
C ILE A 3 43.93 -1.78 -37.07
N PHE A 4 42.67 -1.42 -37.39
CA PHE A 4 41.71 -0.82 -36.45
C PHE A 4 41.10 -1.91 -35.59
N VAL A 5 41.38 -1.87 -34.28
CA VAL A 5 40.66 -2.66 -33.28
C VAL A 5 39.43 -1.86 -32.85
N ARG A 6 38.23 -2.38 -33.14
CA ARG A 6 36.94 -1.89 -32.63
C ARG A 6 36.73 -2.42 -31.23
N ASN A 7 36.78 -1.56 -30.23
CA ASN A 7 36.30 -1.86 -28.88
C ASN A 7 34.78 -1.76 -28.88
N SER A 8 34.12 -2.91 -28.75
CA SER A 8 32.67 -2.99 -28.43
C SER A 8 32.50 -2.86 -26.93
N LEU A 9 31.99 -1.73 -26.47
CA LEU A 9 31.51 -1.54 -25.13
C LEU A 9 30.14 -2.25 -24.99
N PHE A 10 30.14 -3.41 -24.36
CA PHE A 10 28.93 -4.06 -23.87
C PHE A 10 28.46 -3.31 -22.61
N SER A 11 27.45 -2.47 -22.77
CA SER A 11 26.72 -1.86 -21.66
C SER A 11 25.76 -2.91 -21.10
N GLY A 12 26.21 -3.65 -20.08
CA GLY A 12 25.37 -4.57 -19.34
C GLY A 12 24.40 -3.78 -18.45
N LEU A 13 23.14 -3.71 -18.84
CA LEU A 13 22.05 -3.31 -17.95
C LEU A 13 21.91 -4.41 -16.87
N PHE A 14 22.47 -4.15 -15.69
CA PHE A 14 22.16 -4.93 -14.50
C PHE A 14 20.77 -4.49 -14.00
N SER A 15 19.73 -5.24 -14.38
CA SER A 15 18.44 -5.20 -13.70
C SER A 15 18.63 -5.74 -12.30
N PHE A 16 18.70 -4.85 -11.31
CA PHE A 16 18.53 -5.22 -9.91
C PHE A 16 17.05 -5.61 -9.72
N LEU A 17 16.75 -6.89 -9.78
CA LEU A 17 15.55 -7.46 -9.18
C LEU A 17 15.70 -7.34 -7.66
N VAL A 18 15.28 -6.23 -7.10
CA VAL A 18 15.01 -6.13 -5.68
C VAL A 18 13.73 -6.96 -5.43
N SER A 19 13.89 -8.22 -5.09
CA SER A 19 12.82 -9.02 -4.51
C SER A 19 12.62 -8.59 -3.05
N GLY A 20 12.19 -7.35 -2.83
CA GLY A 20 11.60 -6.94 -1.57
C GLY A 20 10.26 -7.67 -1.46
N ALA A 21 10.07 -8.42 -0.39
CA ALA A 21 8.77 -8.97 -0.07
C ALA A 21 7.81 -7.77 0.11
N PHE A 22 6.90 -7.56 -0.84
CA PHE A 22 5.81 -6.61 -0.69
C PHE A 22 4.99 -7.04 0.52
N ALA A 23 4.76 -6.16 1.46
CA ALA A 23 3.91 -6.37 2.61
C ALA A 23 2.98 -5.16 2.70
N GLY A 24 1.96 -5.11 1.84
CA GLY A 24 0.93 -4.10 1.90
C GLY A 24 0.17 -4.16 3.23
N ASN A 25 -0.37 -3.03 3.64
CA ASN A 25 -1.15 -2.85 4.86
C ASN A 25 -2.59 -2.43 4.56
N ILE A 26 -3.22 -3.07 3.58
CA ILE A 26 -4.64 -2.86 3.31
C ILE A 26 -5.45 -3.77 4.23
N GLU A 27 -6.47 -3.20 4.86
CA GLU A 27 -7.47 -3.92 5.65
C GLU A 27 -8.86 -3.35 5.39
N TYR A 28 -9.89 -4.14 5.66
CA TYR A 28 -11.25 -3.69 5.54
C TYR A 28 -12.10 -4.06 6.76
N HIS A 29 -13.15 -3.28 6.97
CA HIS A 29 -14.22 -3.57 7.91
C HIS A 29 -15.55 -3.62 7.17
N LEU A 30 -16.25 -4.77 7.22
CA LEU A 30 -17.59 -4.88 6.67
C LEU A 30 -18.62 -4.48 7.73
N ASN A 31 -19.31 -3.39 7.48
CA ASN A 31 -20.37 -2.89 8.34
C ASN A 31 -21.63 -3.77 8.19
N LYS A 32 -21.92 -4.56 9.21
CA LYS A 32 -23.04 -5.50 9.23
C LYS A 32 -24.16 -5.03 10.16
N SER A 33 -25.41 -5.29 9.76
CA SER A 33 -26.56 -5.15 10.65
C SER A 33 -26.42 -6.06 11.87
N ALA A 34 -26.83 -5.59 13.04
CA ALA A 34 -26.87 -6.40 14.26
C ALA A 34 -27.90 -7.56 14.16
N ASN A 35 -28.96 -7.39 13.37
CA ASN A 35 -30.01 -8.38 13.10
C ASN A 35 -30.20 -8.52 11.57
N PRO A 36 -29.26 -9.16 10.87
CA PRO A 36 -29.32 -9.21 9.41
C PRO A 36 -30.45 -10.12 8.92
N THR A 37 -31.10 -9.70 7.84
CA THR A 37 -32.04 -10.52 7.06
C THR A 37 -31.29 -11.65 6.34
N ASP A 38 -32.01 -12.60 5.74
CA ASP A 38 -31.41 -13.68 4.94
C ASP A 38 -30.67 -13.13 3.72
N ASP A 39 -31.23 -12.09 3.05
CA ASP A 39 -30.58 -11.40 1.94
C ASP A 39 -29.28 -10.71 2.37
N GLU A 40 -29.27 -10.03 3.51
CA GLU A 40 -28.05 -9.40 4.03
C GLU A 40 -26.99 -10.43 4.43
N ARG A 41 -27.37 -11.56 5.05
CA ARG A 41 -26.42 -12.64 5.37
C ARG A 41 -25.77 -13.22 4.13
N ASP A 42 -26.55 -13.46 3.08
CA ASP A 42 -26.05 -13.94 1.80
C ASP A 42 -25.13 -12.89 1.13
N ALA A 43 -25.54 -11.61 1.11
CA ALA A 43 -24.72 -10.52 0.60
C ALA A 43 -23.38 -10.41 1.34
N TYR A 44 -23.40 -10.42 2.68
CA TYR A 44 -22.18 -10.32 3.49
C TYR A 44 -21.21 -11.47 3.18
N ALA A 45 -21.71 -12.69 3.02
CA ALA A 45 -20.85 -13.83 2.68
C ALA A 45 -20.16 -13.66 1.31
N HIS A 46 -20.86 -13.13 0.31
CA HIS A 46 -20.28 -12.85 -1.01
C HIS A 46 -19.29 -11.71 -0.95
N ILE A 47 -19.62 -10.62 -0.24
CA ILE A 47 -18.73 -9.44 -0.08
C ILE A 47 -17.45 -9.84 0.67
N GLU A 48 -17.55 -10.57 1.76
CA GLU A 48 -16.37 -11.03 2.53
C GLU A 48 -15.45 -11.88 1.65
N ALA A 49 -15.98 -12.84 0.90
CA ALA A 49 -15.16 -13.66 0.02
C ALA A 49 -14.47 -12.86 -1.08
N ALA A 50 -15.13 -11.85 -1.64
CA ALA A 50 -14.56 -10.95 -2.64
C ALA A 50 -13.47 -10.05 -2.03
N MET A 51 -13.73 -9.45 -0.88
CA MET A 51 -12.81 -8.55 -0.19
C MET A 51 -11.59 -9.28 0.37
N ASP A 52 -11.78 -10.47 0.99
CA ASP A 52 -10.66 -11.30 1.49
C ASP A 52 -9.66 -11.59 0.37
N SER A 53 -10.18 -11.98 -0.79
CA SER A 53 -9.34 -12.26 -1.97
C SER A 53 -8.65 -11.02 -2.50
N ALA A 54 -9.37 -9.91 -2.60
CA ALA A 54 -8.84 -8.65 -3.10
C ALA A 54 -7.74 -8.09 -2.18
N VAL A 55 -7.99 -8.06 -0.87
CA VAL A 55 -7.03 -7.60 0.15
C VAL A 55 -5.79 -8.50 0.18
N PHE A 56 -5.96 -9.84 0.07
CA PHE A 56 -4.84 -10.76 -0.03
C PHE A 56 -3.94 -10.42 -1.22
N LEU A 57 -4.51 -10.20 -2.42
CA LEU A 57 -3.74 -9.88 -3.62
C LEU A 57 -3.03 -8.53 -3.51
N TYR A 58 -3.73 -7.49 -3.03
CA TYR A 58 -3.12 -6.19 -2.82
C TYR A 58 -1.97 -6.23 -1.82
N ASN A 59 -2.14 -6.90 -0.68
CA ASN A 59 -1.08 -7.01 0.33
C ASN A 59 0.10 -7.88 -0.13
N LYS A 60 -0.14 -8.85 -1.02
CA LYS A 60 0.91 -9.72 -1.57
C LYS A 60 1.74 -9.04 -2.66
N TYR A 61 1.15 -8.18 -3.48
CA TYR A 61 1.76 -7.65 -4.70
C TYR A 61 1.93 -6.13 -4.72
N SER A 62 1.68 -5.44 -3.59
CA SER A 62 1.93 -4.00 -3.43
C SER A 62 2.41 -3.67 -2.02
N ASP A 63 2.91 -2.45 -1.85
CA ASP A 63 3.25 -1.83 -0.56
C ASP A 63 2.21 -0.79 -0.10
N LEU A 64 1.03 -0.82 -0.71
CA LEU A 64 -0.07 0.10 -0.43
C LEU A 64 -0.65 -0.11 0.97
N SER A 65 -1.10 0.97 1.59
CA SER A 65 -1.75 0.97 2.90
C SER A 65 -3.07 1.71 2.83
N LYS A 66 -4.15 1.09 3.28
CA LYS A 66 -5.48 1.69 3.33
C LYS A 66 -6.38 0.95 4.31
N HIS A 67 -7.17 1.68 5.07
CA HIS A 67 -8.33 1.14 5.76
C HIS A 67 -9.58 1.41 4.91
N ILE A 68 -10.43 0.37 4.71
CA ILE A 68 -11.61 0.43 3.84
C ILE A 68 -12.84 0.05 4.65
N GLU A 69 -13.80 0.96 4.70
CA GLU A 69 -15.12 0.72 5.27
C GLU A 69 -16.05 0.19 4.17
N VAL A 70 -16.53 -1.04 4.33
CA VAL A 70 -17.34 -1.74 3.33
C VAL A 70 -18.79 -1.82 3.79
N TYR A 71 -19.70 -1.61 2.85
CA TYR A 71 -21.14 -1.60 3.10
C TYR A 71 -21.88 -2.43 2.06
N TYR A 72 -22.97 -3.09 2.50
CA TYR A 72 -24.01 -3.56 1.60
C TYR A 72 -25.09 -2.48 1.47
N SER A 73 -25.32 -1.98 0.27
CA SER A 73 -26.22 -0.85 0.01
C SER A 73 -27.11 -1.16 -1.20
N THR A 74 -28.36 -1.54 -0.94
CA THR A 74 -29.30 -1.95 -2.00
C THR A 74 -29.68 -0.85 -3.00
N GLY A 75 -29.39 0.42 -2.67
CA GLY A 75 -29.59 1.57 -3.55
C GLY A 75 -28.49 1.75 -4.58
N VAL A 76 -27.35 1.07 -4.44
CA VAL A 76 -26.24 1.09 -5.40
C VAL A 76 -26.53 0.06 -6.50
N PRO A 77 -26.45 0.44 -7.80
CA PRO A 77 -26.74 -0.50 -8.90
C PRO A 77 -25.73 -1.65 -8.99
N THR A 78 -24.46 -1.36 -8.85
CA THR A 78 -23.32 -2.27 -9.00
C THR A 78 -22.46 -2.29 -7.76
N ALA A 79 -21.38 -1.54 -7.77
CA ALA A 79 -20.56 -1.15 -6.64
C ALA A 79 -20.04 0.27 -6.87
N GLU A 80 -19.59 0.93 -5.82
CA GLU A 80 -18.98 2.26 -5.88
C GLU A 80 -18.02 2.45 -4.72
N ALA A 81 -17.02 3.32 -4.92
CA ALA A 81 -16.11 3.69 -3.84
C ALA A 81 -15.63 5.13 -3.97
N SER A 82 -15.09 5.66 -2.89
CA SER A 82 -14.52 7.01 -2.84
C SER A 82 -13.15 7.02 -2.15
N SER A 83 -12.36 8.05 -2.42
CA SER A 83 -10.99 8.18 -1.89
C SER A 83 -10.91 8.30 -0.36
N ASN A 84 -12.03 8.57 0.33
CA ASN A 84 -12.07 8.55 1.79
C ASN A 84 -11.94 7.13 2.39
N GLY A 85 -12.15 6.07 1.59
CA GLY A 85 -12.08 4.67 2.00
C GLY A 85 -13.42 3.96 2.08
N ASP A 86 -14.54 4.63 1.79
CA ASP A 86 -15.86 3.98 1.72
C ASP A 86 -16.00 3.20 0.41
N LEU A 87 -16.46 1.94 0.53
CA LEU A 87 -16.76 1.05 -0.57
C LEU A 87 -18.15 0.43 -0.36
N ARG A 88 -19.03 0.50 -1.35
CA ARG A 88 -20.40 0.01 -1.27
C ARG A 88 -20.68 -0.98 -2.38
N PHE A 89 -21.18 -2.16 -1.99
CA PHE A 89 -21.72 -3.14 -2.94
C PHE A 89 -23.25 -3.01 -3.01
N GLY A 90 -23.79 -3.01 -4.22
CA GLY A 90 -25.20 -3.06 -4.50
C GLY A 90 -25.79 -4.46 -4.31
N LYS A 91 -27.11 -4.61 -4.59
CA LYS A 91 -27.82 -5.87 -4.38
C LYS A 91 -27.50 -6.99 -5.39
N ASP A 92 -26.93 -6.66 -6.56
CA ASP A 92 -26.65 -7.65 -7.59
C ASP A 92 -25.39 -8.45 -7.27
N ARG A 93 -25.57 -9.74 -6.93
CA ARG A 93 -24.49 -10.67 -6.58
C ARG A 93 -23.44 -10.85 -7.66
N ASN A 94 -23.78 -10.54 -8.94
CA ASN A 94 -22.82 -10.59 -10.01
C ASN A 94 -21.66 -9.60 -9.85
N TYR A 95 -21.86 -8.53 -9.10
CA TYR A 95 -20.81 -7.56 -8.78
C TYR A 95 -20.08 -7.85 -7.46
N MET A 96 -20.54 -8.83 -6.67
CA MET A 96 -19.86 -9.23 -5.44
C MET A 96 -18.79 -10.27 -5.74
N PHE A 97 -17.79 -9.93 -6.54
CA PHE A 97 -16.67 -10.81 -6.87
C PHE A 97 -15.34 -10.06 -6.81
N VAL A 98 -14.25 -10.80 -6.77
CA VAL A 98 -12.89 -10.27 -6.56
C VAL A 98 -12.52 -9.14 -7.50
N GLY A 99 -12.85 -9.22 -8.80
CA GLY A 99 -12.52 -8.17 -9.78
C GLY A 99 -13.21 -6.84 -9.46
N THR A 100 -14.52 -6.86 -9.11
CA THR A 100 -15.23 -5.65 -8.67
C THR A 100 -14.62 -5.11 -7.35
N ALA A 101 -14.36 -5.98 -6.36
CA ALA A 101 -13.73 -5.55 -5.13
C ALA A 101 -12.41 -4.82 -5.38
N MET A 102 -11.56 -5.38 -6.25
CA MET A 102 -10.26 -4.78 -6.60
C MET A 102 -10.41 -3.46 -7.37
N HIS A 103 -11.38 -3.35 -8.28
CA HIS A 103 -11.69 -2.12 -8.99
C HIS A 103 -12.11 -1.00 -8.01
N GLU A 104 -13.05 -1.30 -7.12
CA GLU A 104 -13.49 -0.33 -6.11
C GLU A 104 -12.39 0.02 -5.11
N MET A 105 -11.54 -0.95 -4.76
CA MET A 105 -10.35 -0.67 -3.93
C MET A 105 -9.40 0.32 -4.61
N ALA A 106 -9.22 0.26 -5.93
CA ALA A 106 -8.43 1.25 -6.67
C ALA A 106 -9.02 2.66 -6.53
N HIS A 107 -10.36 2.79 -6.53
CA HIS A 107 -11.03 4.07 -6.26
C HIS A 107 -10.77 4.57 -4.83
N THR A 108 -10.74 3.69 -3.82
CA THR A 108 -10.37 4.10 -2.46
C THR A 108 -8.91 4.57 -2.35
N LEU A 109 -8.04 4.08 -3.21
CA LEU A 109 -6.64 4.47 -3.34
C LEU A 109 -6.45 5.74 -4.20
N GLY A 110 -7.53 6.32 -4.69
CA GLY A 110 -7.51 7.61 -5.40
C GLY A 110 -7.55 7.53 -6.92
N MET A 111 -7.55 6.32 -7.49
CA MET A 111 -7.69 6.15 -8.95
C MET A 111 -9.10 6.57 -9.37
N GLY A 112 -9.20 7.55 -10.26
CA GLY A 112 -10.48 8.07 -10.74
C GLY A 112 -11.28 8.93 -9.75
N THR A 113 -10.88 9.00 -8.49
CA THR A 113 -11.64 9.69 -7.43
C THR A 113 -10.94 10.93 -6.86
N THR A 114 -9.74 11.25 -7.34
CA THR A 114 -8.97 12.41 -6.88
C THR A 114 -8.58 13.35 -8.03
N SER A 115 -8.47 14.64 -7.73
CA SER A 115 -7.92 15.62 -8.66
C SER A 115 -6.47 15.31 -9.05
N ALA A 116 -5.70 14.67 -8.16
CA ALA A 116 -4.34 14.24 -8.41
C ALA A 116 -4.29 13.17 -9.53
N TYR A 117 -5.19 12.18 -9.52
CA TYR A 117 -5.34 11.24 -10.63
C TYR A 117 -5.72 11.96 -11.93
N GLN A 118 -6.74 12.84 -11.87
CA GLN A 118 -7.20 13.56 -13.05
C GLN A 118 -6.11 14.43 -13.67
N SER A 119 -5.23 15.03 -12.87
CA SER A 119 -4.08 15.80 -13.36
C SER A 119 -3.05 14.97 -14.12
N MET A 120 -2.99 13.66 -13.87
CA MET A 120 -2.13 12.72 -14.60
C MET A 120 -2.76 12.23 -15.92
N MET A 121 -4.03 12.57 -16.19
CA MET A 121 -4.72 12.19 -17.43
C MET A 121 -4.55 13.27 -18.50
N SER A 122 -4.10 12.90 -19.69
CA SER A 122 -4.01 13.81 -20.84
C SER A 122 -4.20 13.05 -22.15
N GLY A 123 -5.15 13.48 -22.98
CA GLY A 123 -5.45 12.88 -24.26
C GLY A 123 -5.86 11.39 -24.16
N GLY A 124 -6.57 11.00 -23.10
CA GLY A 124 -6.98 9.61 -22.87
C GLY A 124 -5.84 8.68 -22.45
N VAL A 125 -4.69 9.23 -22.02
CA VAL A 125 -3.50 8.48 -21.58
C VAL A 125 -3.12 8.91 -20.17
N PHE A 126 -2.86 7.94 -19.30
CA PHE A 126 -2.24 8.19 -18.00
C PHE A 126 -0.77 8.54 -18.20
N LYS A 127 -0.28 9.65 -17.63
CA LYS A 127 1.06 10.20 -17.91
C LYS A 127 2.13 9.78 -16.89
N GLY A 128 1.81 8.92 -15.95
CA GLY A 128 2.79 8.43 -14.97
C GLY A 128 3.87 7.55 -15.60
N GLU A 129 5.13 7.86 -15.30
CA GLU A 129 6.27 7.17 -15.92
C GLU A 129 6.39 5.71 -15.47
N LYS A 130 6.16 5.44 -14.17
CA LYS A 130 6.28 4.08 -13.60
C LYS A 130 5.17 3.17 -14.16
N ALA A 131 3.93 3.65 -14.19
CA ALA A 131 2.82 2.88 -14.71
C ALA A 131 2.93 2.64 -16.22
N GLN A 132 3.41 3.63 -17.00
CA GLN A 132 3.67 3.46 -18.43
C GLN A 132 4.84 2.51 -18.71
N ALA A 133 5.89 2.52 -17.90
CA ALA A 133 6.98 1.56 -18.03
C ALA A 133 6.50 0.13 -17.73
N LEU A 134 5.73 -0.02 -16.66
CA LEU A 134 5.20 -1.32 -16.24
C LEU A 134 4.23 -1.93 -17.28
N ILE A 135 3.33 -1.14 -17.87
CA ILE A 135 2.42 -1.68 -18.89
C ILE A 135 3.18 -2.17 -20.12
N LYS A 136 4.27 -1.50 -20.50
CA LYS A 136 5.14 -1.96 -21.60
C LYS A 136 5.91 -3.23 -21.26
N GLU A 137 6.26 -3.42 -20.01
CA GLU A 137 6.87 -4.67 -19.52
C GLU A 137 5.87 -5.84 -19.59
N ILE A 138 4.61 -5.60 -19.24
CA ILE A 138 3.55 -6.62 -19.19
C ILE A 138 3.08 -6.98 -20.61
N ASP A 139 2.73 -6.00 -21.43
CA ASP A 139 2.00 -6.19 -22.71
C ASP A 139 2.84 -5.88 -23.95
N GLY A 140 4.12 -5.50 -23.78
CA GLY A 140 5.05 -5.20 -24.87
C GLY A 140 5.26 -3.71 -25.12
N ALA A 141 6.30 -3.38 -25.89
CA ALA A 141 6.86 -2.02 -26.03
C ALA A 141 5.86 -0.96 -26.51
N ASP A 142 4.84 -1.37 -27.27
CA ASP A 142 3.82 -0.47 -27.84
C ASP A 142 2.61 -0.29 -26.90
N ALA A 143 2.57 -1.00 -25.79
CA ALA A 143 1.47 -0.93 -24.83
C ALA A 143 1.40 0.46 -24.17
N VAL A 144 0.17 0.94 -23.98
CA VAL A 144 -0.11 2.25 -23.39
C VAL A 144 -1.20 2.11 -22.34
N LEU A 145 -0.93 2.56 -21.13
CA LEU A 145 -1.94 2.69 -20.10
C LEU A 145 -2.81 3.92 -20.40
N LYS A 146 -4.07 3.65 -20.71
CA LYS A 146 -5.08 4.64 -21.07
C LYS A 146 -6.09 4.81 -19.94
N GLY A 147 -6.92 5.85 -20.04
CA GLY A 147 -7.99 6.07 -19.07
C GLY A 147 -8.80 7.32 -19.39
N ASP A 148 -9.81 7.55 -18.56
CA ASP A 148 -10.62 8.76 -18.54
C ASP A 148 -10.58 9.43 -17.15
N SER A 149 -11.54 10.26 -16.81
CA SER A 149 -11.59 10.95 -15.52
C SER A 149 -11.86 10.01 -14.33
N GLN A 150 -12.35 8.79 -14.57
CA GLN A 150 -12.79 7.87 -13.53
C GLN A 150 -12.12 6.49 -13.61
N HIS A 151 -11.77 6.03 -14.82
CA HIS A 151 -11.32 4.66 -15.05
C HIS A 151 -10.02 4.62 -15.83
N PHE A 152 -9.34 3.48 -15.80
CA PHE A 152 -8.14 3.21 -16.60
C PHE A 152 -8.24 1.82 -17.26
N TRP A 153 -7.45 1.60 -18.31
CA TRP A 153 -7.31 0.34 -19.01
C TRP A 153 -5.98 0.25 -19.79
N PRO A 154 -5.44 -0.98 -20.04
CA PRO A 154 -5.94 -2.28 -19.60
C PRO A 154 -5.77 -2.49 -18.08
N TYR A 155 -6.29 -3.61 -17.59
CA TYR A 155 -6.26 -4.03 -16.18
C TYR A 155 -7.02 -3.14 -15.19
N GLY A 156 -7.91 -2.28 -15.65
CA GLY A 156 -8.79 -1.49 -14.76
C GLY A 156 -9.86 -2.33 -14.07
N LEU A 157 -10.15 -3.53 -14.60
CA LEU A 157 -11.21 -4.43 -14.14
C LEU A 157 -12.60 -3.78 -14.19
N ASN A 158 -12.80 -2.87 -15.16
CA ASN A 158 -14.04 -2.12 -15.36
C ASN A 158 -15.23 -3.04 -15.71
N TYR A 159 -14.91 -4.18 -16.31
CA TYR A 159 -15.90 -5.21 -16.69
C TYR A 159 -15.41 -6.58 -16.25
N ARG A 160 -16.36 -7.45 -15.87
CA ARG A 160 -16.07 -8.84 -15.49
C ARG A 160 -15.30 -9.61 -16.56
N SER A 161 -15.53 -9.30 -17.83
CA SER A 161 -14.85 -9.93 -18.97
C SER A 161 -13.35 -9.59 -19.07
N GLU A 162 -12.87 -8.59 -18.34
CA GLU A 162 -11.43 -8.26 -18.27
C GLU A 162 -10.66 -9.25 -17.40
N VAL A 163 -11.34 -9.97 -16.50
CA VAL A 163 -10.72 -11.00 -15.66
C VAL A 163 -10.75 -12.34 -16.38
N LYS A 164 -9.69 -12.69 -17.07
CA LYS A 164 -9.53 -13.95 -17.81
C LYS A 164 -8.67 -14.95 -17.05
N SER A 165 -7.80 -14.47 -16.18
CA SER A 165 -6.85 -15.25 -15.39
C SER A 165 -6.52 -14.58 -14.05
N GLU A 166 -5.90 -15.31 -13.13
CA GLU A 166 -5.35 -14.74 -11.91
C GLU A 166 -4.28 -13.68 -12.21
N GLN A 167 -3.54 -13.85 -13.31
CA GLN A 167 -2.51 -12.89 -13.71
C GLN A 167 -3.09 -11.51 -14.01
N ASP A 168 -4.32 -11.41 -14.54
CA ASP A 168 -4.98 -10.12 -14.77
C ASP A 168 -5.24 -9.38 -13.44
N LEU A 169 -5.62 -10.11 -12.39
CA LEU A 169 -5.78 -9.56 -11.04
C LEU A 169 -4.44 -9.09 -10.46
N ILE A 170 -3.38 -9.88 -10.63
CA ILE A 170 -2.02 -9.51 -10.20
C ILE A 170 -1.52 -8.28 -10.96
N ASN A 171 -1.74 -8.22 -12.27
CA ASN A 171 -1.37 -7.09 -13.11
C ASN A 171 -2.13 -5.81 -12.70
N HIS A 172 -3.42 -5.93 -12.38
CA HIS A 172 -4.19 -4.82 -11.82
C HIS A 172 -3.52 -4.22 -10.57
N VAL A 173 -3.18 -5.06 -9.57
CA VAL A 173 -2.53 -4.59 -8.34
C VAL A 173 -1.22 -3.87 -8.64
N LYS A 174 -0.38 -4.46 -9.49
CA LYS A 174 0.91 -3.87 -9.85
C LYS A 174 0.76 -2.52 -10.57
N ILE A 175 -0.21 -2.42 -11.49
CA ILE A 175 -0.50 -1.17 -12.22
C ILE A 175 -1.04 -0.12 -11.24
N VAL A 176 -1.99 -0.46 -10.36
CA VAL A 176 -2.51 0.47 -9.35
C VAL A 176 -1.40 0.96 -8.43
N ASN A 177 -0.50 0.08 -7.99
CA ASN A 177 0.66 0.45 -7.18
C ASN A 177 1.59 1.43 -7.91
N ALA A 178 1.90 1.17 -9.17
CA ALA A 178 2.73 2.08 -9.99
C ALA A 178 2.05 3.43 -10.23
N MET A 179 0.73 3.44 -10.52
CA MET A 179 -0.06 4.67 -10.65
C MET A 179 -0.07 5.46 -9.34
N TYR A 180 -0.26 4.81 -8.21
CA TYR A 180 -0.24 5.43 -6.88
C TYR A 180 1.10 6.12 -6.61
N GLN A 181 2.20 5.44 -6.92
CA GLN A 181 3.55 6.01 -6.79
C GLN A 181 3.78 7.20 -7.73
N ASP A 182 3.23 7.16 -8.96
CA ASP A 182 3.31 8.28 -9.90
C ASP A 182 2.49 9.49 -9.44
N ILE A 183 1.28 9.24 -8.89
CA ILE A 183 0.34 10.29 -8.45
C ILE A 183 0.82 10.95 -7.16
N PHE A 184 1.13 10.15 -6.14
CA PHE A 184 1.41 10.65 -4.79
C PHE A 184 2.90 10.80 -4.50
N LYS A 185 3.77 10.38 -5.43
CA LYS A 185 5.23 10.42 -5.27
C LYS A 185 5.67 9.78 -3.95
N GLU A 186 5.03 8.67 -3.60
CA GLU A 186 5.32 7.91 -2.38
C GLU A 186 6.31 6.79 -2.66
N ALA A 187 7.33 6.66 -1.80
CA ALA A 187 8.29 5.59 -1.85
C ALA A 187 8.77 5.21 -0.44
N PHE A 188 8.95 3.90 -0.19
CA PHE A 188 9.62 3.45 1.01
C PHE A 188 11.02 4.09 1.10
N TYR A 189 11.33 4.65 2.26
CA TYR A 189 12.59 5.32 2.50
C TYR A 189 13.51 4.49 3.41
N LYS A 190 13.08 4.19 4.64
CA LYS A 190 13.91 3.47 5.62
C LYS A 190 13.08 2.85 6.75
N ASN A 191 13.66 1.81 7.39
CA ASN A 191 13.24 1.37 8.71
C ASN A 191 14.03 2.15 9.78
N VAL A 192 13.34 2.83 10.69
CA VAL A 192 13.95 3.74 11.65
C VAL A 192 13.29 3.68 13.03
N LYS A 193 13.92 4.35 14.00
CA LYS A 193 13.31 4.80 15.25
C LYS A 193 13.51 6.31 15.39
N PHE A 194 12.52 7.03 15.89
CA PHE A 194 12.67 8.41 16.31
C PHE A 194 12.88 8.47 17.81
N LYS A 195 14.10 8.81 18.21
CA LYS A 195 14.55 8.93 19.59
C LYS A 195 14.51 10.40 20.00
N SER A 196 13.79 10.72 21.08
CA SER A 196 13.77 12.07 21.66
C SER A 196 15.13 12.44 22.24
N ALA A 197 15.56 13.68 22.10
CA ALA A 197 16.76 14.20 22.73
C ALA A 197 16.58 14.59 24.23
N VAL A 198 15.39 14.36 24.81
CA VAL A 198 15.08 14.72 26.19
C VAL A 198 15.54 13.64 27.17
N GLY A 199 16.28 14.08 28.18
CA GLY A 199 16.56 13.32 29.40
C GLY A 199 17.61 12.22 29.29
N PRO A 200 18.03 11.62 30.41
CA PRO A 200 19.05 10.59 30.40
C PRO A 200 18.59 9.28 29.77
N ASP A 201 17.30 8.97 29.83
CA ASP A 201 16.74 7.68 29.38
C ASP A 201 16.23 7.68 27.94
N PHE A 202 16.46 8.74 27.20
CA PHE A 202 16.14 8.88 25.76
C PHE A 202 15.06 7.90 25.25
N LYS A 203 13.80 8.29 25.33
CA LYS A 203 12.68 7.48 24.86
C LYS A 203 12.50 7.59 23.35
N CYS A 204 11.97 6.53 22.74
CA CYS A 204 11.60 6.48 21.34
C CYS A 204 10.08 6.60 21.16
N MET A 205 9.68 7.20 20.06
CA MET A 205 8.29 7.23 19.61
C MET A 205 7.86 5.81 19.26
N GLY A 206 6.70 5.36 19.73
CA GLY A 206 6.16 4.05 19.47
C GLY A 206 4.65 3.99 19.60
N MET A 207 4.05 2.89 19.14
CA MET A 207 2.61 2.65 19.20
C MET A 207 2.31 1.50 20.16
N THR A 208 1.44 1.74 21.13
CA THR A 208 0.98 0.73 22.10
C THR A 208 0.02 -0.28 21.45
N SER A 209 -0.27 -1.39 22.14
CA SER A 209 -1.18 -2.43 21.64
C SER A 209 -2.62 -1.95 21.44
N ASP A 210 -3.05 -0.90 22.13
CA ASP A 210 -4.34 -0.20 21.96
C ASP A 210 -4.27 0.96 20.95
N ASN A 211 -3.20 1.00 20.15
CA ASN A 211 -2.95 1.96 19.08
C ASN A 211 -2.72 3.41 19.55
N ALA A 212 -2.38 3.64 20.81
CA ALA A 212 -2.00 4.97 21.27
C ALA A 212 -0.53 5.27 20.93
N LEU A 213 -0.24 6.52 20.54
CA LEU A 213 1.14 7.01 20.39
C LEU A 213 1.73 7.29 21.77
N GLN A 214 2.92 6.75 22.04
CA GLN A 214 3.61 6.96 23.32
C GLN A 214 5.13 6.97 23.16
N LEU A 215 5.82 7.70 24.05
CA LEU A 215 7.26 7.62 24.20
C LEU A 215 7.60 6.46 25.16
N MET A 216 8.38 5.50 24.68
CA MET A 216 8.73 4.29 25.40
C MET A 216 10.20 3.92 25.24
N ALA A 217 10.67 2.88 25.93
CA ALA A 217 12.05 2.41 25.82
C ALA A 217 12.37 2.03 24.34
N CYS A 218 13.54 2.45 23.87
CA CYS A 218 13.92 2.31 22.45
C CYS A 218 14.21 0.85 22.01
N ASP A 219 14.41 -0.08 22.93
CA ASP A 219 14.56 -1.51 22.65
C ASP A 219 13.21 -2.20 22.39
N ASN A 220 12.09 -1.56 22.74
CA ASN A 220 10.75 -2.07 22.42
C ASN A 220 10.52 -2.12 20.91
N LYS A 221 10.04 -3.26 20.39
CA LYS A 221 9.68 -3.42 18.96
C LYS A 221 8.57 -2.48 18.50
N ALA A 222 7.69 -2.05 19.39
CA ALA A 222 6.65 -1.06 19.11
C ALA A 222 7.19 0.32 18.69
N THR A 223 8.51 0.56 18.81
CA THR A 223 9.19 1.77 18.33
C THR A 223 9.76 1.64 16.90
N GLU A 224 9.59 0.49 16.25
CA GLU A 224 10.03 0.29 14.87
C GLU A 224 9.06 0.97 13.91
N ILE A 225 9.61 1.80 13.04
CA ILE A 225 8.89 2.67 12.12
C ILE A 225 9.32 2.35 10.69
N LYS A 226 8.36 2.18 9.79
CA LYS A 226 8.59 2.32 8.35
C LYS A 226 8.39 3.78 7.97
N LEU A 227 9.41 4.37 7.37
CA LEU A 227 9.38 5.75 6.90
C LEU A 227 9.22 5.74 5.37
N TYR A 228 8.23 6.45 4.87
CA TYR A 228 7.98 6.62 3.43
C TYR A 228 8.14 8.09 3.07
N SER A 229 8.86 8.39 1.99
CA SER A 229 8.87 9.73 1.41
C SER A 229 7.57 9.96 0.64
N VAL A 230 6.99 11.15 0.76
CA VAL A 230 5.73 11.55 0.11
C VAL A 230 5.88 12.95 -0.47
N GLY A 231 5.55 13.10 -1.75
CA GLY A 231 5.68 14.38 -2.46
C GLY A 231 7.14 14.75 -2.80
N GLU A 232 7.32 15.86 -3.46
CA GLU A 232 8.63 16.32 -3.95
C GLU A 232 9.01 17.71 -3.43
N ASN A 233 8.03 18.60 -3.22
CA ASN A 233 8.27 19.98 -2.79
C ASN A 233 7.21 20.47 -1.79
N PRO A 234 7.49 20.42 -0.50
CA PRO A 234 8.65 19.80 0.13
C PRO A 234 8.53 18.27 0.15
N VAL A 235 9.65 17.57 0.24
CA VAL A 235 9.64 16.16 0.58
C VAL A 235 9.15 16.05 2.02
N ALA A 236 8.01 15.38 2.21
CA ALA A 236 7.47 15.04 3.52
C ALA A 236 7.56 13.52 3.74
N TYR A 237 7.25 13.09 4.94
CA TYR A 237 7.34 11.69 5.31
C TYR A 237 6.07 11.22 5.99
N ARG A 238 5.60 10.04 5.60
CA ARG A 238 4.65 9.22 6.34
C ARG A 238 5.42 8.39 7.35
N VAL A 239 5.04 8.46 8.62
CA VAL A 239 5.66 7.74 9.73
C VAL A 239 4.73 6.59 10.12
N GLU A 240 5.07 5.34 9.76
CA GLU A 240 4.18 4.19 9.88
C GLU A 240 4.60 3.25 11.01
N PHE A 241 3.65 2.91 11.89
CA PHE A 241 3.72 1.93 12.97
C PHE A 241 2.78 0.76 12.65
N GLY A 242 3.31 -0.33 12.10
CA GLY A 242 2.47 -1.46 11.68
C GLY A 242 1.43 -1.05 10.64
N LYS A 243 0.15 -0.99 11.02
CA LYS A 243 -0.96 -0.63 10.13
C LYS A 243 -1.46 0.81 10.30
N ARG A 244 -0.83 1.59 11.16
CA ARG A 244 -1.24 2.97 11.46
C ARG A 244 -0.08 3.93 11.23
N VAL A 245 -0.42 5.19 11.04
CA VAL A 245 0.55 6.26 10.83
C VAL A 245 0.44 7.32 11.93
N LEU A 246 1.54 8.05 12.14
CA LEU A 246 1.54 9.24 12.98
C LEU A 246 0.50 10.24 12.49
N ASP A 247 -0.32 10.72 13.38
CA ASP A 247 -1.51 11.50 13.07
C ASP A 247 -1.69 12.69 14.00
N VAL A 248 -2.07 13.83 13.43
CA VAL A 248 -2.59 14.96 14.19
C VAL A 248 -4.12 14.86 14.23
N PRO A 249 -4.72 14.49 15.38
CA PRO A 249 -6.15 14.22 15.48
C PRO A 249 -7.02 15.38 14.99
N ASN A 250 -8.12 15.03 14.31
CA ASN A 250 -9.09 15.97 13.74
C ASN A 250 -8.45 17.02 12.81
N GLU A 251 -7.30 16.67 12.20
CA GLU A 251 -6.55 17.57 11.31
C GLU A 251 -6.24 18.94 11.94
N SER A 252 -6.07 18.99 13.25
CA SER A 252 -5.93 20.21 14.03
C SER A 252 -4.69 21.01 13.65
N THR A 253 -4.84 22.32 13.54
CA THR A 253 -3.73 23.27 13.36
C THR A 253 -3.36 24.01 14.67
N SER A 254 -3.95 23.64 15.79
CA SER A 254 -3.70 24.26 17.08
C SER A 254 -2.46 23.71 17.77
N ALA A 255 -1.72 24.59 18.45
CA ALA A 255 -0.64 24.19 19.36
C ALA A 255 -1.19 23.48 20.61
N GLY A 256 -0.39 22.62 21.23
CA GLY A 256 -0.77 21.87 22.44
C GLY A 256 -1.55 20.57 22.14
N VAL A 257 -1.82 20.23 20.88
CA VAL A 257 -2.52 19.01 20.54
C VAL A 257 -1.60 17.81 20.65
N THR A 258 -2.02 16.82 21.45
CA THR A 258 -1.34 15.53 21.54
C THR A 258 -1.56 14.72 20.28
N LEU A 259 -0.48 14.23 19.67
CA LEU A 259 -0.55 13.36 18.49
C LEU A 259 -1.03 11.95 18.87
N GLY A 260 -1.61 11.28 17.90
CA GLY A 260 -2.04 9.90 17.98
C GLY A 260 -1.54 9.08 16.79
N THR A 261 -2.17 7.94 16.60
CA THR A 261 -2.02 7.15 15.38
C THR A 261 -3.39 6.94 14.73
N TYR A 262 -3.42 6.95 13.40
CA TYR A 262 -4.64 6.71 12.64
C TYR A 262 -4.32 5.92 11.36
N TYR A 263 -5.35 5.52 10.64
CA TYR A 263 -5.18 4.94 9.31
C TYR A 263 -4.67 5.98 8.32
N TRP A 264 -3.81 5.55 7.39
CA TRP A 264 -3.33 6.44 6.34
C TRP A 264 -4.45 6.87 5.40
N ASN A 265 -4.69 8.17 5.32
CA ASN A 265 -5.68 8.78 4.42
C ASN A 265 -5.07 9.76 3.41
N GLY A 266 -3.74 9.96 3.45
CA GLY A 266 -3.04 10.86 2.54
C GLY A 266 -3.13 12.34 2.88
N GLY A 267 -3.79 12.72 3.99
CA GLY A 267 -3.94 14.09 4.43
C GLY A 267 -2.62 14.71 4.91
N ASP A 268 -2.50 16.03 4.80
CA ASP A 268 -1.26 16.74 5.21
C ASP A 268 -1.04 16.75 6.73
N HIS A 269 -2.08 16.46 7.52
CA HIS A 269 -1.97 16.25 8.96
C HIS A 269 -1.23 14.95 9.34
N GLN A 270 -1.03 14.03 8.40
CA GLN A 270 -0.29 12.77 8.54
C GLN A 270 1.09 12.82 7.86
N LYS A 271 1.49 13.98 7.34
CA LYS A 271 2.77 14.19 6.65
C LYS A 271 3.69 15.09 7.48
N PHE A 272 4.95 14.71 7.58
CA PHE A 272 5.92 15.40 8.41
C PHE A 272 7.20 15.69 7.63
N VAL A 273 7.64 16.95 7.65
CA VAL A 273 8.92 17.38 7.06
C VAL A 273 10.01 17.19 8.08
N LEU A 274 11.15 16.61 7.68
CA LEU A 274 12.35 16.49 8.48
C LEU A 274 13.26 17.70 8.22
N GLU A 275 13.31 18.63 9.16
CA GLU A 275 14.23 19.78 9.11
C GLU A 275 15.47 19.47 9.98
N GLY A 276 16.67 19.60 9.45
CA GLY A 276 17.91 19.36 10.20
C GLY A 276 17.99 20.23 11.47
N ALA A 277 18.22 19.62 12.63
CA ALA A 277 18.40 20.34 13.88
C ALA A 277 19.87 20.77 14.05
N PRO A 278 20.17 22.04 14.36
CA PRO A 278 21.53 22.56 14.51
C PRO A 278 22.13 22.18 15.88
N VAL A 279 22.18 20.88 16.18
CA VAL A 279 22.71 20.34 17.42
C VAL A 279 23.89 19.38 17.16
N ASN A 280 24.77 19.18 18.14
CA ASN A 280 25.87 18.24 18.00
C ASN A 280 25.39 16.78 18.19
N MET A 281 24.46 16.34 17.32
CA MET A 281 23.90 14.99 17.32
C MET A 281 23.71 14.55 15.87
N VAL A 282 24.26 13.39 15.50
CA VAL A 282 24.14 12.84 14.15
C VAL A 282 22.69 12.45 13.87
N ASN A 283 22.20 12.76 12.67
CA ASN A 283 20.84 12.47 12.21
C ASN A 283 19.76 13.08 13.15
N ALA A 284 20.00 14.30 13.63
CA ALA A 284 19.06 15.06 14.44
C ALA A 284 18.16 15.94 13.58
N PHE A 285 16.86 15.88 13.83
CA PHE A 285 15.83 16.60 13.08
C PHE A 285 14.79 17.23 13.98
N TYR A 286 14.18 18.30 13.49
CA TYR A 286 12.86 18.74 13.90
C TYR A 286 11.85 18.08 12.97
N LEU A 287 10.77 17.52 13.52
CA LEU A 287 9.65 16.98 12.77
C LEU A 287 8.56 18.05 12.71
N LYS A 288 8.26 18.54 11.51
CA LYS A 288 7.27 19.58 11.28
C LYS A 288 6.06 19.02 10.55
N ASN A 289 4.87 19.16 11.12
CA ASN A 289 3.65 18.73 10.45
C ASN A 289 3.36 19.62 9.22
N LEU A 290 3.03 19.00 8.09
CA LEU A 290 2.86 19.72 6.82
C LEU A 290 1.62 20.63 6.85
N LYS A 291 0.52 20.20 7.49
CA LYS A 291 -0.73 20.98 7.55
C LYS A 291 -0.65 22.14 8.53
N SER A 292 -0.26 21.88 9.77
CA SER A 292 -0.26 22.87 10.85
C SER A 292 0.97 23.77 10.82
N SER A 293 2.06 23.35 10.19
CA SER A 293 3.38 23.95 10.27
C SER A 293 3.97 23.99 11.71
N LEU A 294 3.38 23.25 12.64
CA LEU A 294 3.87 23.08 14.00
C LEU A 294 4.85 21.91 14.09
N TYR A 295 5.66 21.91 15.17
CA TYR A 295 6.73 20.96 15.38
C TYR A 295 6.37 19.98 16.49
N LEU A 296 6.88 18.76 16.39
CA LEU A 296 6.68 17.72 17.37
C LEU A 296 7.58 17.94 18.59
N GLU A 297 6.96 18.00 19.75
CA GLU A 297 7.60 18.15 21.05
C GLU A 297 7.39 16.90 21.90
N ALA A 298 8.46 16.39 22.50
CA ALA A 298 8.41 15.32 23.50
C ALA A 298 8.02 15.90 24.87
N THR A 299 6.90 15.48 25.43
CA THR A 299 6.37 15.99 26.70
C THR A 299 5.96 14.83 27.60
N GLY A 300 6.79 14.48 28.59
CA GLY A 300 6.59 13.29 29.45
C GLY A 300 6.69 12.00 28.62
N ASP A 301 5.56 11.32 28.48
CA ASP A 301 5.42 10.11 27.65
C ASP A 301 4.62 10.36 26.35
N LYS A 302 4.30 11.64 26.07
CA LYS A 302 3.49 12.06 24.92
C LYS A 302 4.30 12.78 23.87
N VAL A 303 3.76 12.81 22.66
CA VAL A 303 4.21 13.66 21.57
C VAL A 303 3.14 14.70 21.30
N VAL A 304 3.50 15.98 21.32
CA VAL A 304 2.58 17.12 21.18
C VAL A 304 3.04 17.99 20.02
N GLN A 305 2.14 18.55 19.22
CA GLN A 305 2.54 19.57 18.26
C GLN A 305 2.53 20.96 18.92
N ASN A 306 3.62 21.71 18.75
CA ASN A 306 3.77 23.05 19.30
C ASN A 306 4.57 23.99 18.38
N ARG A 307 4.58 25.28 18.71
CA ARG A 307 5.51 26.24 18.10
C ARG A 307 6.93 25.87 18.50
N LYS A 308 7.84 25.79 17.52
CA LYS A 308 9.24 25.43 17.79
C LYS A 308 9.90 26.39 18.77
N GLU A 309 10.57 25.85 19.77
CA GLU A 309 11.46 26.54 20.68
C GLU A 309 12.86 25.93 20.63
N SER A 310 13.88 26.65 21.12
CA SER A 310 15.24 26.13 21.25
C SER A 310 15.38 25.22 22.49
N LYS A 311 14.73 24.06 22.42
CA LYS A 311 14.74 23.04 23.51
C LYS A 311 14.98 21.65 22.92
N ASP A 312 15.64 20.79 23.65
CA ASP A 312 15.88 19.39 23.29
C ASP A 312 14.56 18.62 23.05
N ALA A 313 13.46 19.07 23.66
CA ALA A 313 12.14 18.48 23.50
C ALA A 313 11.62 18.47 22.04
N PHE A 314 12.11 19.35 21.18
CA PHE A 314 11.77 19.39 19.76
C PHE A 314 12.74 18.59 18.87
N VAL A 315 13.85 18.09 19.45
CA VAL A 315 14.91 17.41 18.70
C VAL A 315 14.68 15.89 18.72
N TRP A 316 14.70 15.31 17.54
CA TRP A 316 14.52 13.88 17.33
C TRP A 316 15.71 13.29 16.58
N GLN A 317 16.35 12.29 17.15
CA GLN A 317 17.38 11.52 16.46
C GLN A 317 16.73 10.41 15.65
N MET A 318 16.97 10.38 14.34
CA MET A 318 16.59 9.27 13.48
C MET A 318 17.67 8.17 13.58
N VAL A 319 17.31 7.05 14.17
CA VAL A 319 18.16 5.86 14.31
C VAL A 319 17.73 4.85 13.23
N GLU A 320 18.60 4.61 12.27
CA GLU A 320 18.35 3.64 11.20
C GLU A 320 18.44 2.20 11.72
N LEU A 321 17.46 1.37 11.40
CA LEU A 321 17.48 -0.05 11.70
C LEU A 321 18.18 -0.77 10.55
N LYS A 322 19.18 -1.59 10.88
CA LYS A 322 19.81 -2.46 9.87
C LYS A 322 18.81 -3.54 9.47
N ASP A 323 18.64 -3.73 8.18
CA ASP A 323 17.87 -4.88 7.69
C ASP A 323 18.52 -6.16 8.20
N GLN A 324 17.75 -7.04 8.83
CA GLN A 324 18.25 -8.32 9.36
C GLN A 324 18.68 -9.30 8.24
N THR A 325 18.70 -8.86 6.99
CA THR A 325 19.11 -9.64 5.82
C THR A 325 20.60 -9.52 5.48
N ASP A 326 21.36 -8.65 6.17
CA ASP A 326 22.81 -8.55 5.96
C ASP A 326 23.59 -9.42 6.98
N THR A 327 23.27 -10.71 7.01
CA THR A 327 24.25 -11.71 7.44
C THR A 327 25.15 -11.96 6.23
N THR A 328 26.29 -11.28 6.20
CA THR A 328 27.43 -11.62 5.35
C THR A 328 27.81 -13.07 5.62
N GLU A 329 27.21 -14.01 4.93
CA GLU A 329 27.77 -15.34 4.76
C GLU A 329 29.08 -15.20 4.01
N LYS A 330 30.19 -15.59 4.67
CA LYS A 330 31.48 -15.80 4.02
C LYS A 330 31.29 -16.67 2.78
N PRO A 331 32.01 -16.44 1.68
CA PRO A 331 31.84 -17.22 0.47
C PRO A 331 32.16 -18.70 0.75
N VAL A 332 31.14 -19.53 0.81
CA VAL A 332 31.27 -20.97 0.80
C VAL A 332 31.48 -21.40 -0.63
N SER A 333 32.58 -22.13 -0.88
CA SER A 333 32.98 -22.64 -2.16
C SER A 333 31.84 -23.39 -2.86
N ILE A 334 31.63 -23.07 -4.12
CA ILE A 334 30.59 -23.64 -4.99
C ILE A 334 30.87 -25.13 -5.24
N ALA A 335 30.21 -26.01 -4.45
CA ALA A 335 29.97 -27.39 -4.85
C ALA A 335 28.61 -27.42 -5.56
N LYS A 336 28.60 -27.83 -6.83
CA LYS A 336 27.39 -27.96 -7.67
C LYS A 336 26.37 -28.87 -6.98
N ARG A 337 25.32 -28.28 -6.37
CA ARG A 337 24.12 -28.98 -5.95
C ARG A 337 22.99 -28.68 -6.95
N LYS A 338 22.42 -29.75 -7.50
CA LYS A 338 21.17 -29.69 -8.28
C LYS A 338 20.10 -28.99 -7.45
N VAL A 339 19.60 -27.88 -7.96
CA VAL A 339 18.45 -27.15 -7.39
C VAL A 339 17.20 -27.97 -7.73
N GLN A 340 16.63 -28.65 -6.73
CA GLN A 340 15.23 -29.03 -6.77
C GLN A 340 14.41 -27.78 -6.42
N SER A 341 13.66 -27.31 -7.39
CA SER A 341 12.66 -26.25 -7.20
C SER A 341 11.59 -26.73 -6.22
N LYS A 342 11.67 -26.28 -4.98
CA LYS A 342 10.54 -26.34 -4.05
C LYS A 342 9.71 -25.10 -4.30
N GLU A 343 8.67 -25.23 -5.10
CA GLU A 343 7.59 -24.25 -5.20
C GLU A 343 7.01 -24.07 -3.79
N LEU A 344 7.11 -22.85 -3.25
CA LEU A 344 6.35 -22.43 -2.09
C LEU A 344 4.89 -22.31 -2.53
N ASN A 345 4.14 -23.39 -2.36
CA ASN A 345 2.69 -23.42 -2.44
C ASN A 345 2.13 -22.70 -1.20
N GLU A 346 2.17 -21.38 -1.15
CA GLU A 346 1.25 -20.64 -0.32
C GLU A 346 -0.10 -20.68 -1.01
N SER A 347 -0.94 -21.62 -0.59
CA SER A 347 -2.30 -21.76 -1.09
C SER A 347 -3.10 -20.50 -0.76
N MET A 348 -3.77 -19.95 -1.76
CA MET A 348 -4.80 -18.94 -1.58
C MET A 348 -5.85 -19.36 -0.53
N PRO A 349 -6.50 -18.41 0.17
CA PRO A 349 -7.55 -18.72 1.14
C PRO A 349 -8.59 -19.67 0.56
N SER A 350 -9.02 -20.66 1.32
CA SER A 350 -9.91 -21.76 0.91
C SER A 350 -11.33 -21.31 0.45
N ARG A 351 -11.62 -20.00 0.45
CA ARG A 351 -12.88 -19.38 0.03
C ARG A 351 -12.77 -18.52 -1.22
N LEU A 352 -11.72 -18.71 -2.02
CA LEU A 352 -11.56 -17.96 -3.26
C LEU A 352 -12.68 -18.27 -4.25
N PHE A 353 -13.32 -17.24 -4.78
CA PHE A 353 -14.10 -17.35 -6.00
C PHE A 353 -13.13 -17.47 -7.19
N ASP A 354 -13.48 -18.31 -8.18
CA ASP A 354 -12.75 -18.30 -9.45
C ASP A 354 -12.81 -16.91 -10.09
N ALA A 355 -11.96 -16.67 -11.08
CA ALA A 355 -11.89 -15.39 -11.79
C ALA A 355 -13.24 -14.95 -12.41
N LEU A 356 -14.23 -15.83 -12.47
CA LEU A 356 -15.59 -15.59 -12.94
C LEU A 356 -16.59 -15.37 -11.79
N GLY A 357 -16.13 -15.36 -10.53
CA GLY A 357 -16.97 -15.15 -9.34
C GLY A 357 -17.76 -16.39 -8.89
N ARG A 358 -17.27 -17.58 -9.19
CA ARG A 358 -17.85 -18.84 -8.73
C ARG A 358 -17.01 -19.38 -7.57
N ALA A 359 -17.67 -20.01 -6.58
CA ALA A 359 -16.96 -20.69 -5.52
C ALA A 359 -16.14 -21.85 -6.09
N ALA A 360 -14.85 -21.94 -5.74
CA ALA A 360 -13.90 -22.94 -6.28
C ALA A 360 -14.34 -24.41 -6.11
N GLY A 361 -15.33 -24.69 -5.26
CA GLY A 361 -15.93 -26.02 -5.05
C GLY A 361 -16.98 -26.46 -6.07
N GLN A 362 -17.45 -25.60 -6.97
CA GLN A 362 -18.53 -25.93 -7.92
C GLN A 362 -18.03 -26.47 -9.28
N ILE A 363 -16.73 -26.43 -9.57
CA ILE A 363 -16.17 -26.84 -10.86
C ILE A 363 -16.19 -28.36 -11.07
N ARG A 364 -16.38 -29.18 -10.03
CA ARG A 364 -16.31 -30.66 -10.13
C ARG A 364 -17.61 -31.35 -10.55
N ARG A 365 -18.72 -30.67 -10.77
CA ARG A 365 -20.03 -31.32 -11.11
C ARG A 365 -20.56 -31.07 -12.50
N GLY A 366 -19.80 -30.41 -13.40
CA GLY A 366 -20.29 -30.03 -14.74
C GLY A 366 -19.79 -30.89 -15.91
N PHE A 367 -18.89 -31.83 -15.72
CA PHE A 367 -18.34 -32.66 -16.81
C PHE A 367 -18.45 -34.16 -16.50
N SER A 368 -19.69 -34.66 -16.45
CA SER A 368 -19.95 -36.09 -16.63
C SER A 368 -21.42 -36.27 -16.93
N SER A 369 -21.74 -36.33 -18.16
CA SER A 369 -22.82 -37.09 -18.81
C SER A 369 -23.39 -36.38 -20.01
N ARG A 370 -22.83 -36.66 -21.19
CA ARG A 370 -23.53 -36.79 -22.45
C ARG A 370 -22.57 -37.12 -23.61
N ILE A 371 -22.05 -38.31 -23.55
CA ILE A 371 -21.67 -39.04 -24.75
C ILE A 371 -22.32 -40.40 -24.56
N LEU A 372 -23.47 -40.61 -25.22
CA LEU A 372 -23.85 -41.88 -25.82
C LEU A 372 -25.20 -41.77 -26.49
N LYS A 373 -25.17 -42.11 -27.77
CA LYS A 373 -26.16 -42.71 -28.68
C LYS A 373 -26.80 -41.75 -29.64
N ARG A 374 -26.30 -41.84 -30.84
CA ARG A 374 -27.12 -41.93 -32.07
C ARG A 374 -26.75 -43.22 -32.77
N ASP A 375 -27.76 -44.02 -32.85
CA ASP A 375 -27.90 -45.00 -33.94
C ASP A 375 -28.18 -44.23 -35.24
#